data_9f1675d87d353c2fdfd2d5a3a6c632b8
#
_entry.id   9f1675d87d353c2fdfd2d5a3a6c632b8
#
_cell.length_a   1.000
_cell.length_b   1.000
_cell.length_c   1.000
_cell.angle_alpha   90.00
_cell.angle_beta   90.00
_cell.angle_gamma   90.00
#
_symmetry.space_group_name_H-M   'P 1'
#
loop_
_entity.id
_entity.type
_entity.pdbx_description
1 polymer ?
#
loop_
_entity_poly.entity_id
_entity_poly.type
_entity_poly.pdbx_seq_one_letter_code
_entity_poly.pdbx_strand_id
1 'polypeptide(L)'
;MDICSIDCSLYVIFAPMLDTIIQAALRAGKAIMDIYTHPDLDWQVERKADNSPLTLADRKSHAVIAEALESSPYPLLSEEGAHLPYDERKHWHSLWIVDPLDGTKEFLKKNDEFTVNIALVTDGVPVMGVIYVPAKYRLFWGEKGQGAFTAEVDPETLHIGQAESLPLKEAQLNRPYRVVASRSHLSPETETFINDLRRHHTDLELVSAGSSLKLCLIAEGKADVYPRMAPTMEWDTAAGHAIALAAGHEVLNAETDLPLTYNKEDLHNPWFVVK
;
A
#
# COMPACT_ATOMS: atom_id res chain seq x y z
N MET A 1 -32.28 -16.48 11.68
CA MET A 1 -31.24 -15.53 12.13
C MET A 1 -30.01 -16.37 12.40
N ASP A 2 -29.25 -16.63 11.35
CA ASP A 2 -27.99 -17.38 11.48
C ASP A 2 -26.86 -16.37 11.70
N ILE A 3 -26.36 -16.36 12.92
CA ILE A 3 -25.12 -15.68 13.28
C ILE A 3 -24.01 -16.45 12.57
N CYS A 4 -23.47 -15.86 11.51
CA CYS A 4 -22.32 -16.39 10.80
C CYS A 4 -21.21 -16.67 11.82
N SER A 5 -20.94 -17.95 12.08
CA SER A 5 -19.85 -18.39 12.95
C SER A 5 -18.55 -17.97 12.29
N ILE A 6 -17.96 -16.89 12.77
CA ILE A 6 -16.58 -16.52 12.43
C ILE A 6 -15.71 -17.70 12.86
N ASP A 7 -15.01 -18.30 11.91
CA ASP A 7 -14.12 -19.43 12.16
C ASP A 7 -12.98 -18.97 13.08
N CYS A 8 -13.10 -19.32 14.35
CA CYS A 8 -12.16 -18.95 15.41
C CYS A 8 -10.74 -19.48 15.15
N SER A 9 -10.60 -20.48 14.25
CA SER A 9 -9.31 -21.07 13.88
C SER A 9 -8.48 -20.12 12.99
N LEU A 10 -9.12 -19.31 12.15
CA LEU A 10 -8.45 -18.28 11.33
C LEU A 10 -7.88 -17.17 12.20
N TYR A 11 -8.60 -16.75 13.24
CA TYR A 11 -8.15 -15.68 14.14
C TYR A 11 -6.81 -16.01 14.85
N VAL A 12 -6.63 -17.27 15.24
CA VAL A 12 -5.40 -17.73 15.92
C VAL A 12 -4.18 -17.76 14.98
N ILE A 13 -4.41 -17.89 13.66
CA ILE A 13 -3.34 -17.99 12.66
C ILE A 13 -2.90 -16.60 12.16
N PHE A 14 -3.83 -15.66 12.00
CA PHE A 14 -3.53 -14.35 11.36
C PHE A 14 -2.89 -13.33 12.30
N ALA A 15 -3.24 -13.31 13.59
CA ALA A 15 -2.65 -12.35 14.53
C ALA A 15 -1.11 -12.41 14.60
N PRO A 16 -0.47 -13.59 14.67
CA PRO A 16 0.99 -13.69 14.61
C PRO A 16 1.59 -13.26 13.26
N MET A 17 0.86 -13.47 12.15
CA MET A 17 1.33 -13.06 10.83
C MET A 17 1.30 -11.55 10.66
N LEU A 18 0.23 -10.89 11.12
CA LEU A 18 0.13 -9.44 11.09
C LEU A 18 1.26 -8.79 11.89
N ASP A 19 1.55 -9.29 13.08
CA ASP A 19 2.67 -8.80 13.87
C ASP A 19 4.01 -9.01 13.15
N THR A 20 4.22 -10.18 12.53
CA THR A 20 5.43 -10.47 11.75
C THR A 20 5.64 -9.45 10.62
N ILE A 21 4.61 -9.15 9.83
CA ILE A 21 4.76 -8.20 8.71
C ILE A 21 4.85 -6.74 9.18
N ILE A 22 4.23 -6.39 10.30
CA ILE A 22 4.42 -5.08 10.93
C ILE A 22 5.90 -4.93 11.33
N GLN A 23 6.47 -5.89 12.06
CA GLN A 23 7.87 -5.85 12.47
C GLN A 23 8.82 -5.87 11.26
N ALA A 24 8.49 -6.62 10.20
CA ALA A 24 9.23 -6.62 8.95
C ALA A 24 9.24 -5.23 8.30
N ALA A 25 8.06 -4.59 8.18
CA ALA A 25 7.93 -3.24 7.61
C ALA A 25 8.71 -2.19 8.40
N LEU A 26 8.66 -2.24 9.73
CA LEU A 26 9.41 -1.31 10.59
C LEU A 26 10.92 -1.47 10.44
N ARG A 27 11.43 -2.72 10.47
CA ARG A 27 12.87 -3.00 10.26
C ARG A 27 13.33 -2.64 8.85
N ALA A 28 12.54 -2.91 7.83
CA ALA A 28 12.80 -2.51 6.46
C ALA A 28 12.85 -0.98 6.32
N GLY A 29 11.88 -0.27 6.91
CA GLY A 29 11.86 1.18 6.94
C GLY A 29 13.07 1.77 7.66
N LYS A 30 13.52 1.16 8.77
CA LYS A 30 14.77 1.56 9.42
C LYS A 30 15.96 1.40 8.48
N ALA A 31 16.09 0.27 7.78
CA ALA A 31 17.17 0.05 6.82
C ALA A 31 17.16 1.07 5.67
N ILE A 32 15.98 1.49 5.22
CA ILE A 32 15.83 2.59 4.25
C ILE A 32 16.31 3.91 4.87
N MET A 33 15.88 4.26 6.08
CA MET A 33 16.24 5.52 6.73
C MET A 33 17.73 5.61 7.07
N ASP A 34 18.38 4.49 7.38
CA ASP A 34 19.83 4.42 7.58
C ASP A 34 20.61 4.83 6.32
N ILE A 35 20.02 4.69 5.13
CA ILE A 35 20.59 5.18 3.86
C ILE A 35 20.12 6.61 3.57
N TYR A 36 18.83 6.88 3.73
CA TYR A 36 18.19 8.16 3.42
C TYR A 36 18.82 9.34 4.17
N THR A 37 19.18 9.12 5.43
CA THR A 37 19.75 10.16 6.31
C THR A 37 21.26 10.36 6.15
N HIS A 38 21.95 9.48 5.40
CA HIS A 38 23.41 9.56 5.19
C HIS A 38 23.73 10.04 3.76
N PRO A 39 23.89 11.35 3.54
CA PRO A 39 24.08 11.92 2.21
C PRO A 39 25.42 11.51 1.54
N ASP A 40 26.41 11.14 2.34
CA ASP A 40 27.74 10.73 1.87
C ASP A 40 27.80 9.26 1.43
N LEU A 41 26.72 8.50 1.65
CA LEU A 41 26.65 7.12 1.23
C LEU A 41 26.37 7.03 -0.27
N ASP A 42 27.13 6.17 -0.96
CA ASP A 42 26.77 5.82 -2.34
C ASP A 42 25.48 5.01 -2.35
N TRP A 43 24.42 5.60 -2.88
CA TRP A 43 23.09 4.97 -2.93
C TRP A 43 23.01 3.87 -4.01
N GLN A 44 24.09 3.67 -4.79
CA GLN A 44 24.17 2.65 -5.84
C GLN A 44 22.93 2.68 -6.75
N VAL A 45 22.61 3.88 -7.26
CA VAL A 45 21.45 4.07 -8.12
C VAL A 45 21.66 3.38 -9.46
N GLU A 46 20.86 2.38 -9.73
CA GLU A 46 20.82 1.66 -11.01
C GLU A 46 19.50 1.95 -11.72
N ARG A 47 19.40 1.58 -12.99
CA ARG A 47 18.13 1.63 -13.73
C ARG A 47 17.71 0.23 -14.10
N LYS A 48 16.46 -0.10 -13.79
CA LYS A 48 15.81 -1.34 -14.23
C LYS A 48 15.50 -1.30 -15.73
N ALA A 49 15.07 -2.41 -16.30
CA ALA A 49 14.75 -2.53 -17.72
C ALA A 49 13.64 -1.56 -18.19
N ASP A 50 12.73 -1.19 -17.30
CA ASP A 50 11.66 -0.21 -17.50
C ASP A 50 12.08 1.25 -17.23
N ASN A 51 13.39 1.53 -17.03
CA ASN A 51 13.96 2.81 -16.62
C ASN A 51 13.59 3.31 -15.22
N SER A 52 12.89 2.55 -14.38
CA SER A 52 12.68 2.89 -12.98
C SER A 52 14.02 2.82 -12.22
N PRO A 53 14.23 3.67 -11.18
CA PRO A 53 15.42 3.60 -10.37
C PRO A 53 15.35 2.41 -9.40
N LEU A 54 16.50 1.79 -9.15
CA LEU A 54 16.76 0.82 -8.10
C LEU A 54 17.91 1.33 -7.25
N THR A 55 17.76 1.31 -5.95
CA THR A 55 18.80 1.79 -5.04
C THR A 55 19.24 0.70 -4.05
N LEU A 56 20.32 0.99 -3.31
CA LEU A 56 20.72 0.16 -2.18
C LEU A 56 19.63 0.04 -1.11
N ALA A 57 18.75 1.05 -0.97
CA ALA A 57 17.65 1.05 -0.02
C ALA A 57 16.58 0.01 -0.40
N ASP A 58 16.21 -0.08 -1.67
CA ASP A 58 15.28 -1.08 -2.19
C ASP A 58 15.79 -2.49 -1.88
N ARG A 59 17.07 -2.77 -2.21
CA ARG A 59 17.69 -4.10 -1.97
C ARG A 59 17.77 -4.47 -0.50
N LYS A 60 18.14 -3.53 0.38
CA LYS A 60 18.22 -3.80 1.83
C LYS A 60 16.84 -4.01 2.44
N SER A 61 15.88 -3.19 2.04
CA SER A 61 14.48 -3.36 2.46
C SER A 61 13.94 -4.73 2.04
N HIS A 62 14.13 -5.10 0.77
CA HIS A 62 13.75 -6.41 0.26
C HIS A 62 14.36 -7.56 1.08
N ALA A 63 15.65 -7.51 1.36
CA ALA A 63 16.34 -8.57 2.09
C ALA A 63 15.76 -8.75 3.51
N VAL A 64 15.48 -7.65 4.21
CA VAL A 64 14.86 -7.67 5.56
C VAL A 64 13.48 -8.30 5.51
N ILE A 65 12.66 -7.96 4.52
CA ILE A 65 11.29 -8.48 4.40
C ILE A 65 11.33 -9.96 4.00
N ALA A 66 12.17 -10.33 3.03
CA ALA A 66 12.31 -11.71 2.58
C ALA A 66 12.76 -12.64 3.73
N GLU A 67 13.73 -12.22 4.53
CA GLU A 67 14.19 -12.96 5.73
C GLU A 67 13.04 -13.14 6.73
N ALA A 68 12.26 -12.10 7.00
CA ALA A 68 11.15 -12.16 7.94
C ALA A 68 10.03 -13.11 7.48
N LEU A 69 9.86 -13.26 6.16
CA LEU A 69 8.84 -14.11 5.55
C LEU A 69 9.34 -15.52 5.20
N GLU A 70 10.62 -15.83 5.39
CA GLU A 70 11.22 -17.14 5.03
C GLU A 70 10.51 -18.31 5.69
N SER A 71 10.07 -18.15 6.93
CA SER A 71 9.32 -19.19 7.66
C SER A 71 7.83 -19.23 7.34
N SER A 72 7.33 -18.34 6.51
CA SER A 72 5.93 -18.32 6.09
C SER A 72 5.62 -19.47 5.13
N PRO A 73 4.44 -20.08 5.23
CA PRO A 73 4.02 -21.12 4.28
C PRO A 73 3.64 -20.55 2.90
N TYR A 74 3.62 -19.24 2.72
CA TYR A 74 3.17 -18.56 1.50
C TYR A 74 4.34 -18.06 0.68
N PRO A 75 4.32 -18.24 -0.65
CA PRO A 75 5.35 -17.71 -1.54
C PRO A 75 5.35 -16.18 -1.55
N LEU A 76 6.49 -15.60 -1.94
CA LEU A 76 6.72 -14.17 -2.02
C LEU A 76 6.77 -13.72 -3.48
N LEU A 77 5.91 -12.76 -3.84
CA LEU A 77 5.98 -11.95 -5.05
C LEU A 77 6.40 -10.53 -4.64
N SER A 78 7.63 -10.15 -4.95
CA SER A 78 8.19 -8.84 -4.61
C SER A 78 8.69 -8.13 -5.84
N GLU A 79 8.57 -6.79 -5.89
CA GLU A 79 9.13 -5.97 -6.97
C GLU A 79 10.62 -6.25 -7.20
N GLU A 80 11.38 -6.46 -6.12
CA GLU A 80 12.83 -6.70 -6.15
C GLU A 80 13.20 -8.19 -6.08
N GLY A 81 12.21 -9.05 -6.14
CA GLY A 81 12.38 -10.51 -6.08
C GLY A 81 12.54 -11.17 -7.44
N ALA A 82 12.69 -12.50 -7.44
CA ALA A 82 12.63 -13.28 -8.66
C ALA A 82 11.20 -13.27 -9.23
N HIS A 83 11.07 -12.85 -10.48
CA HIS A 83 9.80 -12.87 -11.19
C HIS A 83 9.53 -14.27 -11.75
N LEU A 84 8.80 -15.08 -11.00
CA LEU A 84 8.41 -16.42 -11.43
C LEU A 84 7.38 -16.36 -12.55
N PRO A 85 7.45 -17.28 -13.54
CA PRO A 85 6.46 -17.40 -14.60
C PRO A 85 5.04 -17.59 -14.05
N TYR A 86 4.03 -17.11 -14.79
CA TYR A 86 2.64 -17.25 -14.37
C TYR A 86 2.22 -18.71 -14.17
N ASP A 87 2.73 -19.61 -15.01
CA ASP A 87 2.44 -21.05 -14.89
C ASP A 87 2.84 -21.65 -13.54
N GLU A 88 3.82 -21.10 -12.85
CA GLU A 88 4.20 -21.50 -11.50
C GLU A 88 3.31 -20.85 -10.44
N ARG A 89 3.06 -19.54 -10.55
CA ARG A 89 2.35 -18.76 -9.51
C ARG A 89 0.83 -18.79 -9.62
N LYS A 90 0.24 -19.19 -10.76
CA LYS A 90 -1.22 -19.31 -10.94
C LYS A 90 -1.89 -20.30 -9.99
N HIS A 91 -1.12 -21.22 -9.38
CA HIS A 91 -1.58 -22.19 -8.41
C HIS A 91 -1.44 -21.74 -6.95
N TRP A 92 -0.92 -20.53 -6.72
CA TRP A 92 -0.78 -19.99 -5.38
C TRP A 92 -2.11 -19.42 -4.89
N HIS A 93 -2.74 -20.14 -3.98
CA HIS A 93 -3.97 -19.70 -3.34
C HIS A 93 -3.72 -18.50 -2.41
N SER A 94 -2.60 -18.53 -1.69
CA SER A 94 -2.17 -17.39 -0.87
C SER A 94 -0.73 -17.07 -1.16
N LEU A 95 -0.41 -15.77 -1.19
CA LEU A 95 0.94 -15.26 -1.44
C LEU A 95 1.15 -13.91 -0.78
N TRP A 96 2.40 -13.62 -0.47
CA TRP A 96 2.83 -12.27 -0.11
C TRP A 96 3.07 -11.45 -1.36
N ILE A 97 2.52 -10.25 -1.42
CA ILE A 97 2.84 -9.24 -2.44
C ILE A 97 3.49 -8.06 -1.73
N VAL A 98 4.72 -7.71 -2.18
CA VAL A 98 5.59 -6.76 -1.49
C VAL A 98 6.18 -5.74 -2.45
N ASP A 99 6.08 -4.47 -2.08
CA ASP A 99 6.94 -3.41 -2.59
C ASP A 99 7.87 -2.97 -1.45
N PRO A 100 9.16 -3.28 -1.53
CA PRO A 100 10.11 -2.96 -0.46
C PRO A 100 10.33 -1.45 -0.29
N LEU A 101 10.20 -0.66 -1.35
CA LEU A 101 10.32 0.79 -1.37
C LEU A 101 9.50 1.39 -2.51
N ASP A 102 8.19 1.55 -2.30
CA ASP A 102 7.35 2.29 -3.24
C ASP A 102 7.67 3.80 -3.16
N GLY A 103 7.92 4.39 -4.33
CA GLY A 103 8.29 5.79 -4.43
C GLY A 103 9.81 6.01 -4.43
N THR A 104 10.60 5.19 -5.11
CA THR A 104 12.06 5.37 -5.25
C THR A 104 12.42 6.75 -5.85
N LYS A 105 11.55 7.30 -6.72
CA LYS A 105 11.72 8.67 -7.23
C LYS A 105 11.55 9.72 -6.14
N GLU A 106 10.60 9.53 -5.25
CA GLU A 106 10.33 10.36 -4.09
C GLU A 106 11.48 10.28 -3.08
N PHE A 107 11.99 9.07 -2.85
CA PHE A 107 13.20 8.82 -2.06
C PHE A 107 14.40 9.61 -2.61
N LEU A 108 14.68 9.50 -3.91
CA LEU A 108 15.79 10.22 -4.56
C LEU A 108 15.64 11.75 -4.50
N LYS A 109 14.40 12.26 -4.56
CA LYS A 109 14.08 13.69 -4.46
C LYS A 109 14.05 14.22 -3.03
N LYS A 110 14.15 13.35 -2.04
CA LYS A 110 14.07 13.69 -0.60
C LYS A 110 12.79 14.45 -0.22
N ASN A 111 11.63 13.97 -0.69
CA ASN A 111 10.34 14.59 -0.38
C ASN A 111 9.54 13.83 0.70
N ASP A 112 10.11 12.77 1.32
CA ASP A 112 9.54 12.02 2.43
C ASP A 112 8.22 11.26 2.10
N GLU A 113 7.94 11.03 0.81
CA GLU A 113 6.71 10.40 0.35
C GLU A 113 6.96 9.01 -0.25
N PHE A 114 7.70 8.16 0.44
CA PHE A 114 7.96 6.76 0.08
C PHE A 114 7.48 5.81 1.17
N THR A 115 7.16 4.57 0.79
CA THR A 115 6.54 3.60 1.70
C THR A 115 7.14 2.21 1.56
N VAL A 116 7.00 1.40 2.61
CA VAL A 116 7.19 -0.06 2.59
C VAL A 116 5.80 -0.69 2.57
N ASN A 117 5.51 -1.54 1.59
CA ASN A 117 4.21 -2.15 1.39
C ASN A 117 4.31 -3.67 1.48
N ILE A 118 3.54 -4.30 2.36
CA ILE A 118 3.47 -5.76 2.51
C ILE A 118 2.01 -6.17 2.57
N ALA A 119 1.59 -7.09 1.72
CA ALA A 119 0.23 -7.62 1.70
C ALA A 119 0.19 -9.15 1.66
N LEU A 120 -0.78 -9.74 2.35
CA LEU A 120 -1.21 -11.11 2.12
C LEU A 120 -2.43 -11.09 1.21
N VAL A 121 -2.33 -11.82 0.12
CA VAL A 121 -3.42 -12.02 -0.85
C VAL A 121 -3.85 -13.47 -0.81
N THR A 122 -5.15 -13.72 -0.75
CA THR A 122 -5.74 -15.07 -0.79
C THR A 122 -6.81 -15.11 -1.87
N ASP A 123 -6.70 -16.07 -2.79
CA ASP A 123 -7.60 -16.24 -3.94
C ASP A 123 -7.84 -14.93 -4.72
N GLY A 124 -6.75 -14.20 -4.94
CA GLY A 124 -6.75 -12.93 -5.66
C GLY A 124 -7.30 -11.72 -4.88
N VAL A 125 -7.66 -11.89 -3.60
CA VAL A 125 -8.19 -10.81 -2.75
C VAL A 125 -7.18 -10.46 -1.65
N PRO A 126 -6.83 -9.18 -1.46
CA PRO A 126 -5.98 -8.76 -0.35
C PRO A 126 -6.74 -8.92 0.97
N VAL A 127 -6.19 -9.72 1.89
CA VAL A 127 -6.83 -10.02 3.18
C VAL A 127 -6.13 -9.35 4.36
N MET A 128 -4.87 -8.96 4.18
CA MET A 128 -4.06 -8.29 5.19
C MET A 128 -3.08 -7.36 4.50
N GLY A 129 -2.84 -6.19 5.07
CA GLY A 129 -1.89 -5.22 4.50
C GLY A 129 -1.25 -4.35 5.56
N VAL A 130 0.02 -4.02 5.33
CA VAL A 130 0.80 -3.08 6.12
C VAL A 130 1.47 -2.08 5.18
N ILE A 131 1.34 -0.80 5.49
CA ILE A 131 2.10 0.29 4.87
C ILE A 131 2.82 1.03 5.99
N TYR A 132 4.15 1.10 5.89
CA TYR A 132 4.96 1.95 6.75
C TYR A 132 5.52 3.12 5.95
N VAL A 133 5.44 4.33 6.50
CA VAL A 133 5.98 5.58 5.94
C VAL A 133 7.20 5.97 6.76
N PRO A 134 8.42 5.50 6.40
CA PRO A 134 9.59 5.61 7.28
C PRO A 134 9.97 7.05 7.62
N ALA A 135 9.93 7.95 6.64
CA ALA A 135 10.30 9.35 6.84
C ALA A 135 9.27 10.16 7.67
N LYS A 136 8.05 9.64 7.83
CA LYS A 136 6.97 10.26 8.63
C LYS A 136 6.66 9.47 9.90
N TYR A 137 7.36 8.37 10.13
CA TYR A 137 7.17 7.48 11.29
C TYR A 137 5.71 7.07 11.47
N ARG A 138 4.99 6.85 10.37
CA ARG A 138 3.57 6.53 10.38
C ARG A 138 3.32 5.13 9.85
N LEU A 139 2.63 4.31 10.63
CA LEU A 139 2.26 2.95 10.30
C LEU A 139 0.77 2.87 10.02
N PHE A 140 0.41 2.11 8.97
CA PHE A 140 -0.96 1.76 8.62
C PHE A 140 -1.04 0.26 8.47
N TRP A 141 -2.12 -0.35 8.97
CA TRP A 141 -2.39 -1.76 8.76
C TRP A 141 -3.88 -2.03 8.72
N GLY A 142 -4.26 -3.10 8.06
CA GLY A 142 -5.63 -3.56 7.98
C GLY A 142 -5.69 -5.07 7.77
N GLU A 143 -6.71 -5.69 8.32
CA GLU A 143 -6.98 -7.10 8.20
C GLU A 143 -8.48 -7.31 8.00
N LYS A 144 -8.83 -8.18 7.06
CA LYS A 144 -10.22 -8.51 6.73
C LYS A 144 -10.99 -8.98 7.98
N GLY A 145 -12.07 -8.27 8.29
CA GLY A 145 -12.92 -8.56 9.44
C GLY A 145 -12.41 -8.04 10.80
N GLN A 146 -11.20 -7.44 10.86
CA GLN A 146 -10.64 -6.86 12.08
C GLN A 146 -10.62 -5.33 12.05
N GLY A 147 -10.79 -4.73 10.86
CA GLY A 147 -10.70 -3.30 10.67
C GLY A 147 -9.31 -2.83 10.25
N ALA A 148 -9.20 -1.51 10.09
CA ALA A 148 -7.95 -0.85 9.73
C ALA A 148 -7.54 0.14 10.82
N PHE A 149 -6.23 0.37 10.94
CA PHE A 149 -5.65 1.17 12.00
C PHE A 149 -4.45 1.96 11.50
N THR A 150 -4.09 2.98 12.25
CA THR A 150 -2.85 3.74 12.07
C THR A 150 -2.23 4.05 13.43
N ALA A 151 -0.92 4.23 13.48
CA ALA A 151 -0.20 4.66 14.68
C ALA A 151 1.07 5.43 14.29
N GLU A 152 1.55 6.26 15.21
CA GLU A 152 2.91 6.78 15.16
C GLU A 152 3.90 5.73 15.66
N VAL A 153 5.11 5.78 15.13
CA VAL A 153 6.20 4.87 15.49
C VAL A 153 7.36 5.69 16.03
N ASP A 154 7.88 5.29 17.19
CA ASP A 154 9.09 5.90 17.72
C ASP A 154 10.29 5.55 16.83
N PRO A 155 11.01 6.53 16.28
CA PRO A 155 12.07 6.29 15.31
C PRO A 155 13.30 5.55 15.85
N GLU A 156 13.55 5.63 17.16
CA GLU A 156 14.73 5.04 17.78
C GLU A 156 14.47 3.61 18.24
N THR A 157 13.31 3.39 18.85
CA THR A 157 12.95 2.10 19.47
C THR A 157 12.08 1.22 18.57
N LEU A 158 11.48 1.79 17.50
CA LEU A 158 10.45 1.19 16.66
C LEU A 158 9.20 0.78 17.45
N HIS A 159 9.00 1.37 18.64
CA HIS A 159 7.80 1.17 19.42
C HIS A 159 6.59 1.80 18.72
N ILE A 160 5.50 1.02 18.59
CA ILE A 160 4.25 1.48 18.00
C ILE A 160 3.45 2.17 19.09
N GLY A 161 3.08 3.42 18.84
CA GLY A 161 2.26 4.22 19.74
C GLY A 161 0.82 3.74 19.82
N GLN A 162 -0.05 4.57 20.34
CA GLN A 162 -1.47 4.23 20.43
C GLN A 162 -2.09 4.09 19.03
N ALA A 163 -2.73 2.95 18.79
CA ALA A 163 -3.44 2.70 17.53
C ALA A 163 -4.77 3.49 17.48
N GLU A 164 -5.02 4.10 16.34
CA GLU A 164 -6.26 4.78 16.00
C GLU A 164 -6.99 4.01 14.91
N SER A 165 -8.28 3.73 15.12
CA SER A 165 -9.12 3.04 14.11
C SER A 165 -9.38 3.93 12.90
N LEU A 166 -9.38 3.33 11.71
CA LEU A 166 -9.71 3.99 10.46
C LEU A 166 -11.15 3.67 10.02
N PRO A 167 -11.85 4.62 9.35
CA PRO A 167 -11.41 5.99 9.09
C PRO A 167 -11.40 6.85 10.36
N LEU A 168 -10.56 7.88 10.37
CA LEU A 168 -10.45 8.81 11.50
C LEU A 168 -11.75 9.64 11.61
N LYS A 169 -12.37 9.67 12.78
CA LYS A 169 -13.66 10.36 13.00
C LYS A 169 -13.61 11.86 12.65
N GLU A 170 -12.51 12.52 12.97
CA GLU A 170 -12.35 13.96 12.75
C GLU A 170 -12.03 14.32 11.29
N ALA A 171 -11.48 13.38 10.53
CA ALA A 171 -11.06 13.63 9.15
C ALA A 171 -12.23 13.86 8.18
N GLN A 172 -13.43 13.41 8.52
CA GLN A 172 -14.62 13.45 7.66
C GLN A 172 -15.53 14.67 7.91
N LEU A 173 -15.29 15.45 8.97
CA LEU A 173 -16.20 16.51 9.39
C LEU A 173 -15.91 17.84 8.68
N ASN A 174 -16.99 18.48 8.17
CA ASN A 174 -17.00 19.86 7.71
C ASN A 174 -15.85 20.25 6.77
N ARG A 175 -15.57 19.46 5.76
CA ARG A 175 -14.52 19.70 4.77
C ARG A 175 -15.03 19.58 3.32
N PRO A 176 -14.35 20.17 2.33
CA PRO A 176 -14.60 19.93 0.91
C PRO A 176 -14.57 18.44 0.55
N TYR A 177 -15.24 18.10 -0.55
CA TYR A 177 -15.07 16.78 -1.18
C TYR A 177 -13.65 16.70 -1.77
N ARG A 178 -12.83 15.76 -1.30
CA ARG A 178 -11.41 15.66 -1.65
C ARG A 178 -11.14 14.54 -2.62
N VAL A 179 -10.52 14.91 -3.74
CA VAL A 179 -10.05 13.95 -4.76
C VAL A 179 -8.54 13.84 -4.68
N VAL A 180 -8.03 12.63 -4.53
CA VAL A 180 -6.59 12.37 -4.61
C VAL A 180 -6.15 12.42 -6.05
N ALA A 181 -5.22 13.30 -6.38
CA ALA A 181 -4.74 13.50 -7.74
C ALA A 181 -3.24 13.90 -7.76
N SER A 182 -2.58 13.74 -8.91
CA SER A 182 -1.19 14.15 -9.08
C SER A 182 -1.07 15.67 -9.09
N ARG A 183 -0.03 16.22 -8.44
CA ARG A 183 0.26 17.67 -8.45
C ARG A 183 0.73 18.19 -9.81
N SER A 184 1.44 17.36 -10.55
CA SER A 184 2.24 17.83 -11.68
C SER A 184 1.67 17.43 -13.04
N HIS A 185 0.95 16.32 -13.12
CA HIS A 185 0.44 15.77 -14.38
C HIS A 185 -0.85 14.99 -14.10
N LEU A 186 -1.97 15.57 -14.46
CA LEU A 186 -3.24 14.87 -14.60
C LEU A 186 -3.30 14.27 -16.01
N SER A 187 -3.64 12.99 -16.14
CA SER A 187 -4.01 12.48 -17.47
C SER A 187 -5.35 13.07 -17.91
N PRO A 188 -5.62 13.18 -19.21
CA PRO A 188 -6.91 13.64 -19.72
C PRO A 188 -8.11 12.87 -19.13
N GLU A 189 -7.94 11.59 -18.89
CA GLU A 189 -8.96 10.72 -18.30
C GLU A 189 -9.21 11.09 -16.82
N THR A 190 -8.15 11.35 -16.07
CA THR A 190 -8.27 11.80 -14.68
C THR A 190 -8.93 13.18 -14.62
N GLU A 191 -8.58 14.11 -15.52
CA GLU A 191 -9.25 15.42 -15.62
C GLU A 191 -10.74 15.29 -15.94
N THR A 192 -11.09 14.39 -16.86
CA THR A 192 -12.49 14.10 -17.22
C THR A 192 -13.25 13.60 -15.99
N PHE A 193 -12.71 12.63 -15.27
CA PHE A 193 -13.29 12.10 -14.05
C PHE A 193 -13.52 13.19 -12.98
N ILE A 194 -12.52 14.04 -12.75
CA ILE A 194 -12.63 15.16 -11.79
C ILE A 194 -13.67 16.18 -12.24
N ASN A 195 -13.77 16.49 -13.54
CA ASN A 195 -14.75 17.41 -14.06
C ASN A 195 -16.19 16.89 -13.91
N ASP A 196 -16.38 15.58 -14.01
CA ASP A 196 -17.68 14.97 -13.74
C ASP A 196 -18.05 15.07 -12.25
N LEU A 197 -17.10 14.85 -11.35
CA LEU A 197 -17.32 15.03 -9.90
C LEU A 197 -17.68 16.49 -9.56
N ARG A 198 -17.06 17.48 -10.22
CA ARG A 198 -17.37 18.91 -10.00
C ARG A 198 -18.81 19.28 -10.33
N ARG A 199 -19.51 18.50 -11.16
CA ARG A 199 -20.94 18.72 -11.44
C ARG A 199 -21.83 18.37 -10.25
N HIS A 200 -21.33 17.50 -9.36
CA HIS A 200 -22.08 16.98 -8.21
C HIS A 200 -21.58 17.53 -6.86
N HIS A 201 -20.32 18.02 -6.82
CA HIS A 201 -19.69 18.57 -5.62
C HIS A 201 -19.24 20.02 -5.90
N THR A 202 -19.99 20.99 -5.35
CA THR A 202 -19.69 22.41 -5.55
C THR A 202 -18.41 22.89 -4.82
N ASP A 203 -18.05 22.21 -3.74
CA ASP A 203 -16.85 22.45 -2.96
C ASP A 203 -15.94 21.19 -3.06
N LEU A 204 -15.05 21.20 -4.06
CA LEU A 204 -14.12 20.10 -4.37
C LEU A 204 -12.68 20.58 -4.30
N GLU A 205 -11.87 19.88 -3.50
CA GLU A 205 -10.44 20.13 -3.31
C GLU A 205 -9.62 18.96 -3.90
N LEU A 206 -8.49 19.29 -4.55
CA LEU A 206 -7.50 18.30 -4.98
C LEU A 206 -6.42 18.16 -3.92
N VAL A 207 -6.21 16.93 -3.44
CA VAL A 207 -5.14 16.59 -2.51
C VAL A 207 -4.14 15.65 -3.20
N SER A 208 -2.87 15.73 -2.81
CA SER A 208 -1.82 14.92 -3.46
C SER A 208 -0.87 14.35 -2.44
N ALA A 209 -0.45 13.11 -2.71
CA ALA A 209 0.62 12.41 -2.02
C ALA A 209 1.42 11.55 -3.00
N GLY A 210 2.65 11.20 -2.65
CA GLY A 210 3.45 10.20 -3.36
C GLY A 210 3.06 8.78 -2.96
N SER A 211 3.57 7.79 -3.70
CA SER A 211 3.53 6.38 -3.31
C SER A 211 2.13 5.89 -2.90
N SER A 212 2.05 4.85 -2.12
CA SER A 212 0.84 4.26 -1.54
C SER A 212 0.15 5.13 -0.47
N LEU A 213 0.74 6.28 -0.09
CA LEU A 213 0.09 7.27 0.77
C LEU A 213 -1.27 7.74 0.23
N LYS A 214 -1.50 7.67 -1.08
CA LYS A 214 -2.77 8.00 -1.71
C LYS A 214 -3.91 7.08 -1.22
N LEU A 215 -3.63 5.79 -1.09
CA LEU A 215 -4.57 4.80 -0.53
C LEU A 215 -4.77 5.03 0.97
N CYS A 216 -3.70 5.40 1.69
CA CYS A 216 -3.80 5.75 3.11
C CYS A 216 -4.70 6.97 3.34
N LEU A 217 -4.65 8.00 2.47
CA LEU A 217 -5.53 9.17 2.59
C LEU A 217 -7.01 8.80 2.50
N ILE A 218 -7.37 7.84 1.64
CA ILE A 218 -8.74 7.33 1.56
C ILE A 218 -9.07 6.53 2.84
N ALA A 219 -8.23 5.60 3.23
CA ALA A 219 -8.45 4.79 4.42
C ALA A 219 -8.59 5.62 5.70
N GLU A 220 -7.84 6.74 5.81
CA GLU A 220 -7.98 7.70 6.91
C GLU A 220 -9.28 8.52 6.86
N GLY A 221 -10.00 8.53 5.74
CA GLY A 221 -11.14 9.44 5.50
C GLY A 221 -10.70 10.89 5.23
N LYS A 222 -9.42 11.14 5.00
CA LYS A 222 -8.87 12.46 4.65
C LYS A 222 -9.13 12.85 3.20
N ALA A 223 -9.48 11.89 2.35
CA ALA A 223 -9.95 12.09 0.99
C ALA A 223 -11.10 11.14 0.69
N ASP A 224 -11.92 11.46 -0.29
CA ASP A 224 -13.18 10.77 -0.60
C ASP A 224 -13.06 9.85 -1.79
N VAL A 225 -12.16 10.17 -2.73
CA VAL A 225 -11.98 9.35 -3.93
C VAL A 225 -10.55 9.49 -4.49
N TYR A 226 -10.02 8.37 -4.97
CA TYR A 226 -8.73 8.31 -5.67
C TYR A 226 -8.89 7.62 -7.02
N PRO A 227 -9.06 8.38 -8.12
CA PRO A 227 -8.98 7.84 -9.48
C PRO A 227 -7.52 7.62 -9.88
N ARG A 228 -7.19 6.43 -10.35
CA ARG A 228 -5.86 6.11 -10.89
C ARG A 228 -5.97 5.65 -12.33
N MET A 229 -5.90 6.62 -13.27
CA MET A 229 -5.94 6.41 -14.72
C MET A 229 -4.52 6.45 -15.30
N ALA A 230 -3.61 5.68 -14.69
CA ALA A 230 -2.21 5.54 -15.12
C ALA A 230 -1.65 4.20 -14.64
N PRO A 231 -0.61 3.65 -15.29
CA PRO A 231 -0.06 2.35 -14.93
C PRO A 231 0.41 2.26 -13.48
N THR A 232 0.14 1.14 -12.84
CA THR A 232 0.69 0.69 -11.55
C THR A 232 0.84 -0.81 -11.58
N MET A 233 1.67 -1.33 -10.70
CA MET A 233 1.86 -2.76 -10.52
C MET A 233 1.04 -3.26 -9.32
N GLU A 234 0.86 -4.57 -9.23
CA GLU A 234 0.13 -5.18 -8.11
C GLU A 234 0.74 -4.85 -6.74
N TRP A 235 2.06 -4.79 -6.62
CA TRP A 235 2.75 -4.46 -5.38
C TRP A 235 2.58 -3.01 -4.92
N ASP A 236 2.32 -2.06 -5.84
CA ASP A 236 2.00 -0.67 -5.51
C ASP A 236 0.66 -0.55 -4.77
N THR A 237 -0.24 -1.52 -4.93
CA THR A 237 -1.63 -1.38 -4.49
C THR A 237 -2.11 -2.41 -3.48
N ALA A 238 -1.56 -3.62 -3.47
CA ALA A 238 -2.11 -4.73 -2.67
C ALA A 238 -2.24 -4.41 -1.17
N ALA A 239 -1.22 -3.81 -0.57
CA ALA A 239 -1.24 -3.43 0.85
C ALA A 239 -2.27 -2.34 1.14
N GLY A 240 -2.26 -1.27 0.32
CA GLY A 240 -3.23 -0.17 0.45
C GLY A 240 -4.67 -0.62 0.19
N HIS A 241 -4.88 -1.56 -0.72
CA HIS A 241 -6.19 -2.16 -0.99
C HIS A 241 -6.71 -2.93 0.22
N ALA A 242 -5.86 -3.78 0.85
CA ALA A 242 -6.26 -4.48 2.08
C ALA A 242 -6.67 -3.50 3.19
N ILE A 243 -5.89 -2.42 3.37
CA ILE A 243 -6.18 -1.40 4.38
C ILE A 243 -7.47 -0.64 4.05
N ALA A 244 -7.67 -0.24 2.78
CA ALA A 244 -8.87 0.45 2.32
C ALA A 244 -10.13 -0.41 2.53
N LEU A 245 -10.10 -1.69 2.14
CA LEU A 245 -11.19 -2.65 2.38
C LEU A 245 -11.49 -2.79 3.87
N ALA A 246 -10.47 -2.93 4.70
CA ALA A 246 -10.63 -3.07 6.14
C ALA A 246 -11.16 -1.78 6.81
N ALA A 247 -10.95 -0.62 6.19
CA ALA A 247 -11.51 0.68 6.59
C ALA A 247 -12.93 0.92 6.05
N GLY A 248 -13.49 0.00 5.24
CA GLY A 248 -14.84 0.08 4.69
C GLY A 248 -14.96 0.76 3.33
N HIS A 249 -13.83 0.91 2.62
CA HIS A 249 -13.75 1.46 1.25
C HIS A 249 -13.69 0.35 0.20
N GLU A 250 -13.85 0.73 -1.06
CA GLU A 250 -13.76 -0.17 -2.21
C GLU A 250 -12.61 0.25 -3.13
N VAL A 251 -11.98 -0.71 -3.79
CA VAL A 251 -10.97 -0.49 -4.84
C VAL A 251 -11.42 -1.21 -6.09
N LEU A 252 -11.93 -0.46 -7.06
CA LEU A 252 -12.66 -0.97 -8.20
C LEU A 252 -11.92 -0.66 -9.50
N ASN A 253 -11.94 -1.62 -10.42
CA ASN A 253 -11.56 -1.39 -11.81
C ASN A 253 -12.46 -0.30 -12.41
N ALA A 254 -11.86 0.75 -12.96
CA ALA A 254 -12.58 1.92 -13.46
C ALA A 254 -13.46 1.66 -14.70
N GLU A 255 -13.25 0.54 -15.40
CA GLU A 255 -14.01 0.17 -16.61
C GLU A 255 -15.16 -0.79 -16.30
N THR A 256 -14.96 -1.68 -15.31
CA THR A 256 -15.91 -2.77 -15.03
C THR A 256 -16.68 -2.62 -13.72
N ASP A 257 -16.29 -1.68 -12.86
CA ASP A 257 -16.79 -1.53 -11.49
C ASP A 257 -16.64 -2.80 -10.61
N LEU A 258 -15.82 -3.76 -11.04
CA LEU A 258 -15.51 -4.95 -10.25
C LEU A 258 -14.28 -4.70 -9.36
N PRO A 259 -14.18 -5.36 -8.20
CA PRO A 259 -12.98 -5.27 -7.36
C PRO A 259 -11.71 -5.63 -8.12
N LEU A 260 -10.59 -4.95 -7.81
CA LEU A 260 -9.28 -5.36 -8.31
C LEU A 260 -8.93 -6.74 -7.78
N THR A 261 -8.28 -7.54 -8.65
CA THR A 261 -7.75 -8.86 -8.30
C THR A 261 -6.24 -8.91 -8.50
N TYR A 262 -5.60 -9.84 -7.81
CA TYR A 262 -4.16 -9.97 -7.71
C TYR A 262 -3.67 -11.35 -8.13
N ASN A 263 -2.37 -11.49 -8.34
CA ASN A 263 -1.70 -12.66 -8.90
C ASN A 263 -2.15 -12.97 -10.33
N LYS A 264 -2.39 -11.92 -11.12
CA LYS A 264 -2.76 -12.03 -12.53
C LYS A 264 -1.56 -12.47 -13.39
N GLU A 265 -1.79 -12.92 -14.60
CA GLU A 265 -0.74 -13.18 -15.58
C GLU A 265 0.06 -11.91 -15.87
N ASP A 266 -0.61 -10.83 -16.23
CA ASP A 266 -0.04 -9.48 -16.29
C ASP A 266 -0.18 -8.81 -14.92
N LEU A 267 0.94 -8.49 -14.29
CA LEU A 267 1.00 -7.86 -12.98
C LEU A 267 0.67 -6.36 -13.00
N HIS A 268 0.42 -5.76 -14.17
CA HIS A 268 -0.12 -4.41 -14.24
C HIS A 268 -1.56 -4.38 -13.72
N ASN A 269 -1.88 -3.33 -12.98
CA ASN A 269 -3.25 -3.05 -12.62
C ASN A 269 -3.99 -2.39 -13.79
N PRO A 270 -5.28 -2.71 -14.01
CA PRO A 270 -6.13 -1.85 -14.80
C PRO A 270 -6.27 -0.47 -14.14
N TRP A 271 -6.81 0.50 -14.84
CA TRP A 271 -7.24 1.74 -14.20
C TRP A 271 -8.25 1.46 -13.10
N PHE A 272 -8.14 2.18 -11.99
CA PHE A 272 -8.99 1.91 -10.83
C PHE A 272 -9.44 3.18 -10.12
N VAL A 273 -10.49 3.02 -9.30
CA VAL A 273 -11.00 4.06 -8.41
C VAL A 273 -11.08 3.48 -7.00
N VAL A 274 -10.60 4.25 -6.02
CA VAL A 274 -10.78 3.96 -4.60
C VAL A 274 -11.83 4.93 -4.04
N LYS A 275 -12.87 4.46 -3.35
CA LYS A 275 -13.96 5.27 -2.83
C LYS A 275 -14.60 4.65 -1.59
#